data_2400114ff7c33378b64d781bc297d44b
#
_entry.id   2400114ff7c33378b64d781bc297d44b
#
_cell.length_a   1.000
_cell.length_b   1.000
_cell.length_c   1.000
_cell.angle_alpha   90.00
_cell.angle_beta   90.00
_cell.angle_gamma   90.00
#
_symmetry.space_group_name_H-M   'P 1'
#
loop_
_entity.id
_entity.type
_entity.pdbx_description
1 polymer ?
#
loop_
_entity_poly.entity_id
_entity_poly.type
_entity_poly.pdbx_seq_one_letter_code
_entity_poly.pdbx_strand_id
1 'polypeptide(L)'
;SGPLYSINKALLLKLVYETGSNVVFQEAPAPVSDAAVAAADSTAASMGSDVLIQKAMNDAQQHYDYSRPRNASIVIGLTAPVFYLIPGVIATAAMASTTPRYDYLNVPNEALYRSSPDYRQAYTRQARKIKSRKVWGGFLTGAGTTVAGIIALGILLF
;
A
#
# COMPACT_ATOMS: atom_id res chain seq x y z
N SER A 1 0.08 -42.19 -6.16
CA SER A 1 0.51 -40.98 -6.89
C SER A 1 -0.52 -40.71 -7.99
N GLY A 2 -1.29 -39.66 -7.87
CA GLY A 2 -2.27 -39.23 -8.88
C GLY A 2 -1.61 -38.41 -10.00
N PRO A 3 -2.27 -38.25 -11.14
CA PRO A 3 -1.77 -37.48 -12.26
C PRO A 3 -1.65 -36.00 -11.88
N LEU A 4 -0.53 -35.41 -12.26
CA LEU A 4 -0.28 -33.96 -12.07
C LEU A 4 -0.97 -33.20 -13.23
N TYR A 5 -2.01 -32.44 -12.90
CA TYR A 5 -2.67 -31.54 -13.85
C TYR A 5 -2.19 -30.12 -13.66
N SER A 6 -1.73 -29.50 -14.73
CA SER A 6 -1.41 -28.08 -14.78
C SER A 6 -2.65 -27.31 -15.26
N ILE A 7 -3.31 -26.60 -14.36
CA ILE A 7 -4.50 -25.79 -14.68
C ILE A 7 -4.12 -24.32 -14.60
N ASN A 8 -4.51 -23.55 -15.62
CA ASN A 8 -4.28 -22.12 -15.62
C ASN A 8 -5.10 -21.44 -14.50
N LYS A 9 -4.40 -20.81 -13.56
CA LYS A 9 -4.98 -20.20 -12.36
C LYS A 9 -6.04 -19.13 -12.66
N ALA A 10 -5.98 -18.50 -13.83
CA ALA A 10 -6.94 -17.50 -14.30
C ALA A 10 -8.32 -18.07 -14.67
N LEU A 11 -8.41 -19.41 -14.87
CA LEU A 11 -9.66 -20.11 -15.22
C LEU A 11 -10.32 -20.79 -14.02
N LEU A 12 -9.71 -20.69 -12.82
CA LEU A 12 -10.18 -21.35 -11.61
C LEU A 12 -11.03 -20.37 -10.78
N LEU A 13 -12.34 -20.55 -10.84
CA LEU A 13 -13.30 -19.81 -10.00
C LEU A 13 -13.38 -20.37 -8.57
N LYS A 14 -13.29 -21.69 -8.44
CA LYS A 14 -13.43 -22.37 -7.15
C LYS A 14 -12.75 -23.73 -7.18
N LEU A 15 -12.05 -24.06 -6.13
CA LEU A 15 -11.46 -25.38 -5.91
C LEU A 15 -12.10 -26.01 -4.68
N VAL A 16 -12.74 -27.18 -4.89
CA VAL A 16 -13.37 -27.95 -3.80
C VAL A 16 -12.49 -29.17 -3.53
N TYR A 17 -12.01 -29.29 -2.29
CA TYR A 17 -11.26 -30.47 -1.86
C TYR A 17 -12.21 -31.57 -1.37
N GLU A 18 -11.81 -32.83 -1.51
CA GLU A 18 -12.55 -33.98 -1.01
C GLU A 18 -12.86 -33.89 0.50
N THR A 19 -12.06 -33.14 1.24
CA THR A 19 -12.26 -32.85 2.67
C THR A 19 -13.39 -31.85 2.97
N GLY A 20 -14.12 -31.38 1.95
CA GLY A 20 -15.19 -30.38 2.07
C GLY A 20 -14.71 -28.94 2.23
N SER A 21 -13.40 -28.70 2.31
CA SER A 21 -12.86 -27.33 2.29
C SER A 21 -12.92 -26.78 0.88
N ASN A 22 -13.35 -25.52 0.74
CA ASN A 22 -13.37 -24.82 -0.54
C ASN A 22 -12.46 -23.60 -0.48
N VAL A 23 -11.67 -23.38 -1.53
CA VAL A 23 -10.91 -22.17 -1.76
C VAL A 23 -11.57 -21.43 -2.93
N VAL A 24 -12.19 -20.31 -2.64
CA VAL A 24 -12.71 -19.40 -3.67
C VAL A 24 -11.56 -18.49 -4.06
N PHE A 25 -11.14 -18.58 -5.31
CA PHE A 25 -10.24 -17.59 -5.87
C PHE A 25 -11.08 -16.36 -6.16
N GLN A 26 -10.81 -15.28 -5.44
CA GLN A 26 -11.42 -13.99 -5.71
C GLN A 26 -11.13 -13.66 -7.17
N GLU A 27 -12.20 -13.41 -7.91
CA GLU A 27 -12.12 -12.99 -9.31
C GLU A 27 -11.08 -11.88 -9.41
N ALA A 28 -10.04 -12.11 -10.20
CA ALA A 28 -9.11 -11.04 -10.51
C ALA A 28 -9.95 -9.87 -11.02
N PRO A 29 -9.68 -8.62 -10.59
CA PRO A 29 -10.45 -7.49 -11.07
C PRO A 29 -10.59 -7.61 -12.58
N ALA A 30 -11.84 -7.62 -13.04
CA ALA A 30 -12.18 -7.91 -14.43
C ALA A 30 -11.25 -7.10 -15.34
N PRO A 31 -10.66 -7.70 -16.39
CA PRO A 31 -9.78 -6.96 -17.27
C PRO A 31 -10.55 -5.74 -17.75
N VAL A 32 -9.98 -4.56 -17.48
CA VAL A 32 -10.59 -3.28 -17.90
C VAL A 32 -10.82 -3.40 -19.38
N SER A 33 -12.10 -3.36 -19.81
CA SER A 33 -12.44 -3.56 -21.22
C SER A 33 -11.75 -2.50 -22.06
N ASP A 34 -11.32 -2.85 -23.26
CA ASP A 34 -10.68 -1.90 -24.19
C ASP A 34 -11.57 -0.66 -24.41
N ALA A 35 -12.89 -0.82 -24.32
CA ALA A 35 -13.85 0.28 -24.35
C ALA A 35 -13.73 1.24 -23.15
N ALA A 36 -13.44 0.71 -21.96
CA ALA A 36 -13.21 1.55 -20.76
C ALA A 36 -11.88 2.29 -20.84
N VAL A 37 -10.84 1.67 -21.39
CA VAL A 37 -9.54 2.31 -21.65
C VAL A 37 -9.69 3.40 -22.70
N ALA A 38 -10.39 3.15 -23.79
CA ALA A 38 -10.64 4.15 -24.85
C ALA A 38 -11.48 5.33 -24.34
N ALA A 39 -12.49 5.08 -23.50
CA ALA A 39 -13.28 6.13 -22.87
C ALA A 39 -12.44 6.95 -21.87
N ALA A 40 -11.55 6.30 -21.12
CA ALA A 40 -10.64 6.98 -20.20
C ALA A 40 -9.58 7.82 -20.94
N ASP A 41 -9.12 7.35 -22.09
CA ASP A 41 -8.15 8.05 -22.93
C ASP A 41 -8.77 9.33 -23.52
N SER A 42 -10.02 9.24 -23.99
CA SER A 42 -10.77 10.41 -24.45
C SER A 42 -11.05 11.42 -23.32
N THR A 43 -11.30 10.95 -22.11
CA THR A 43 -11.48 11.79 -20.92
C THR A 43 -10.16 12.44 -20.49
N ALA A 44 -9.06 11.70 -20.55
CA ALA A 44 -7.73 12.23 -20.27
C ALA A 44 -7.30 13.29 -21.30
N ALA A 45 -7.61 13.08 -22.57
CA ALA A 45 -7.33 14.04 -23.63
C ALA A 45 -8.15 15.34 -23.52
N SER A 46 -9.36 15.26 -22.94
CA SER A 46 -10.23 16.42 -22.71
C SER A 46 -9.90 17.20 -21.44
N MET A 47 -9.21 16.59 -20.47
CA MET A 47 -8.78 17.22 -19.23
C MET A 47 -7.36 17.76 -19.39
N GLY A 48 -7.13 19.04 -19.05
CA GLY A 48 -5.79 19.59 -18.97
C GLY A 48 -4.93 18.82 -17.98
N SER A 49 -3.62 18.71 -18.26
CA SER A 49 -2.66 18.00 -17.41
C SER A 49 -2.76 18.38 -15.93
N ASP A 50 -2.95 19.66 -15.62
CA ASP A 50 -3.05 20.17 -14.25
C ASP A 50 -4.29 19.62 -13.51
N VAL A 51 -5.41 19.47 -14.22
CA VAL A 51 -6.65 18.91 -13.65
C VAL A 51 -6.47 17.42 -13.36
N LEU A 52 -5.79 16.69 -14.24
CA LEU A 52 -5.47 15.28 -14.03
C LEU A 52 -4.52 15.07 -12.84
N ILE A 53 -3.53 15.92 -12.68
CA ILE A 53 -2.61 15.90 -11.55
C ILE A 53 -3.35 16.16 -10.24
N GLN A 54 -4.18 17.19 -10.19
CA GLN A 54 -4.98 17.52 -9.01
C GLN A 54 -5.93 16.39 -8.64
N LYS A 55 -6.63 15.83 -9.62
CA LYS A 55 -7.50 14.68 -9.44
C LYS A 55 -6.73 13.48 -8.87
N ALA A 56 -5.58 13.14 -9.45
CA ALA A 56 -4.74 12.05 -9.00
C ALA A 56 -4.28 12.23 -7.53
N MET A 57 -3.92 13.45 -7.15
CA MET A 57 -3.50 13.76 -5.79
C MET A 57 -4.64 13.61 -4.79
N ASN A 58 -5.84 14.06 -5.15
CA ASN A 58 -7.03 13.94 -4.33
C ASN A 58 -7.47 12.47 -4.19
N ASP A 59 -7.53 11.74 -5.31
CA ASP A 59 -7.85 10.32 -5.33
C ASP A 59 -6.88 9.50 -4.46
N ALA A 60 -5.57 9.81 -4.50
CA ALA A 60 -4.59 9.16 -3.65
C ALA A 60 -4.78 9.48 -2.16
N GLN A 61 -5.22 10.69 -1.81
CA GLN A 61 -5.51 11.03 -0.42
C GLN A 61 -6.71 10.29 0.14
N GLN A 62 -7.73 10.06 -0.68
CA GLN A 62 -8.98 9.44 -0.25
C GLN A 62 -8.93 7.91 -0.26
N HIS A 63 -8.25 7.32 -1.25
CA HIS A 63 -8.33 5.87 -1.49
C HIS A 63 -7.06 5.09 -1.11
N TYR A 64 -5.91 5.77 -0.96
CA TYR A 64 -4.70 5.09 -0.58
C TYR A 64 -4.72 4.68 0.90
N ASP A 65 -5.03 3.42 1.16
CA ASP A 65 -4.99 2.87 2.52
C ASP A 65 -3.63 2.25 2.82
N TYR A 66 -3.00 2.79 3.87
CA TYR A 66 -1.68 2.40 4.32
C TYR A 66 -1.70 1.96 5.80
N SER A 67 -2.54 1.00 6.13
CA SER A 67 -2.66 0.50 7.51
C SER A 67 -1.53 -0.47 7.89
N ARG A 68 -1.19 -1.42 7.02
CA ARG A 68 -0.21 -2.49 7.31
C ARG A 68 1.21 -1.99 7.63
N PRO A 69 1.86 -1.18 6.79
CA PRO A 69 3.22 -0.73 7.10
C PRO A 69 3.32 0.26 8.25
N ARG A 70 2.23 0.97 8.60
CA ARG A 70 2.17 1.78 9.81
C ARG A 70 2.38 0.92 11.05
N ASN A 71 1.70 -0.21 11.14
CA ASN A 71 1.81 -1.10 12.29
C ASN A 71 3.24 -1.68 12.41
N ALA A 72 3.86 -2.06 11.30
CA ALA A 72 5.25 -2.51 11.30
C ALA A 72 6.22 -1.41 11.77
N SER A 73 6.03 -0.15 11.36
CA SER A 73 6.88 0.97 11.79
C SER A 73 6.71 1.32 13.27
N ILE A 74 5.51 1.13 13.84
CA ILE A 74 5.28 1.26 15.29
C ILE A 74 6.10 0.21 16.05
N VAL A 75 6.07 -1.05 15.62
CA VAL A 75 6.85 -2.13 16.26
C VAL A 75 8.35 -1.83 16.21
N ILE A 76 8.86 -1.39 15.07
CA ILE A 76 10.27 -0.96 14.94
C ILE A 76 10.57 0.19 15.91
N GLY A 77 9.67 1.18 15.99
CA GLY A 77 9.81 2.31 16.91
C GLY A 77 9.81 1.91 18.38
N LEU A 78 9.02 0.92 18.78
CA LEU A 78 8.97 0.40 20.15
C LEU A 78 10.28 -0.30 20.56
N THR A 79 10.91 -1.02 19.64
CA THR A 79 12.12 -1.82 19.92
C THR A 79 13.41 -1.04 19.73
N ALA A 80 13.42 -0.05 18.84
CA ALA A 80 14.62 0.69 18.45
C ALA A 80 15.33 1.41 19.63
N PRO A 81 14.66 2.13 20.54
CA PRO A 81 15.34 2.86 21.62
C PRO A 81 16.05 1.96 22.61
N VAL A 82 15.57 0.72 22.78
CA VAL A 82 16.10 -0.21 23.79
C VAL A 82 17.32 -0.96 23.27
N PHE A 83 17.30 -1.35 21.98
CA PHE A 83 18.33 -2.25 21.44
C PHE A 83 19.14 -1.64 20.28
N TYR A 84 18.52 -0.86 19.40
CA TYR A 84 19.13 -0.46 18.11
C TYR A 84 18.54 0.82 17.52
N LEU A 85 18.84 1.97 18.09
CA LEU A 85 18.33 3.25 17.56
C LEU A 85 18.73 3.47 16.09
N ILE A 86 20.01 3.28 15.76
CA ILE A 86 20.55 3.52 14.42
C ILE A 86 19.96 2.54 13.38
N PRO A 87 19.99 1.20 13.58
CA PRO A 87 19.33 0.26 12.69
C PRO A 87 17.81 0.51 12.53
N GLY A 88 17.13 0.91 13.60
CA GLY A 88 15.69 1.24 13.55
C GLY A 88 15.40 2.43 12.64
N VAL A 89 16.19 3.48 12.70
CA VAL A 89 16.10 4.64 11.81
C VAL A 89 16.38 4.24 10.36
N ILE A 90 17.43 3.44 10.11
CA ILE A 90 17.78 2.97 8.75
C ILE A 90 16.65 2.11 8.18
N ALA A 91 16.12 1.17 8.94
CA ALA A 91 15.00 0.32 8.51
C ALA A 91 13.75 1.16 8.17
N THR A 92 13.43 2.13 9.01
CA THR A 92 12.31 3.06 8.80
C THR A 92 12.52 3.90 7.54
N ALA A 93 13.72 4.44 7.33
CA ALA A 93 14.07 5.20 6.13
C ALA A 93 13.97 4.33 4.85
N ALA A 94 14.45 3.10 4.89
CA ALA A 94 14.32 2.15 3.79
C ALA A 94 12.85 1.85 3.46
N MET A 95 12.01 1.61 4.47
CA MET A 95 10.58 1.42 4.29
C MET A 95 9.88 2.67 3.72
N ALA A 96 10.25 3.85 4.18
CA ALA A 96 9.68 5.12 3.73
C ALA A 96 10.06 5.45 2.28
N SER A 97 11.26 5.06 1.84
CA SER A 97 11.80 5.37 0.51
C SER A 97 11.27 4.46 -0.59
N THR A 98 10.83 3.23 -0.26
CA THR A 98 10.33 2.28 -1.27
C THR A 98 9.01 2.73 -1.89
N THR A 99 8.88 2.53 -3.20
CA THR A 99 7.64 2.80 -3.93
C THR A 99 6.53 1.84 -3.45
N PRO A 100 5.30 2.32 -3.24
CA PRO A 100 4.17 1.44 -2.94
C PRO A 100 3.97 0.42 -4.07
N ARG A 101 3.68 -0.83 -3.70
CA ARG A 101 3.30 -1.85 -4.70
C ARG A 101 1.93 -1.52 -5.27
N TYR A 102 1.72 -1.87 -6.52
CA TYR A 102 0.46 -1.63 -7.22
C TYR A 102 -0.75 -2.22 -6.47
N ASP A 103 -0.61 -3.42 -5.92
CA ASP A 103 -1.67 -4.13 -5.20
C ASP A 103 -2.22 -3.35 -3.98
N TYR A 104 -1.45 -2.39 -3.47
CA TYR A 104 -1.84 -1.56 -2.32
C TYR A 104 -2.22 -0.13 -2.68
N LEU A 105 -2.17 0.21 -3.96
CA LEU A 105 -2.48 1.58 -4.39
C LEU A 105 -3.98 1.90 -4.29
N ASN A 106 -4.83 0.88 -4.38
CA ASN A 106 -6.30 1.01 -4.31
C ASN A 106 -6.82 2.13 -5.23
N VAL A 107 -6.42 2.07 -6.50
CA VAL A 107 -6.70 3.11 -7.49
C VAL A 107 -8.19 3.11 -7.86
N PRO A 108 -8.95 4.21 -7.65
CA PRO A 108 -10.38 4.24 -7.91
C PRO A 108 -10.71 4.22 -9.40
N ASN A 109 -9.82 4.72 -10.25
CA ASN A 109 -9.99 4.72 -11.69
C ASN A 109 -8.79 4.08 -12.38
N GLU A 110 -8.84 2.75 -12.49
CA GLU A 110 -7.75 1.96 -13.08
C GLU A 110 -7.54 2.27 -14.56
N ALA A 111 -8.62 2.55 -15.31
CA ALA A 111 -8.54 2.89 -16.71
C ALA A 111 -7.74 4.19 -16.91
N LEU A 112 -8.04 5.23 -16.13
CA LEU A 112 -7.31 6.49 -16.16
C LEU A 112 -5.85 6.35 -15.69
N TYR A 113 -5.60 5.47 -14.71
CA TYR A 113 -4.24 5.18 -14.23
C TYR A 113 -3.38 4.51 -15.31
N ARG A 114 -3.98 3.68 -16.16
CA ARG A 114 -3.30 2.99 -17.26
C ARG A 114 -3.09 3.88 -18.48
N SER A 115 -4.10 4.68 -18.84
CA SER A 115 -4.06 5.52 -20.05
C SER A 115 -3.25 6.80 -19.86
N SER A 116 -3.34 7.46 -18.70
CA SER A 116 -2.67 8.75 -18.46
C SER A 116 -1.38 8.60 -17.66
N PRO A 117 -0.21 8.91 -18.24
CA PRO A 117 1.06 8.91 -17.52
C PRO A 117 1.11 9.99 -16.43
N ASP A 118 0.51 11.15 -16.67
CA ASP A 118 0.47 12.27 -15.71
C ASP A 118 -0.31 11.91 -14.47
N TYR A 119 -1.51 11.31 -14.64
CA TYR A 119 -2.30 10.81 -13.53
C TYR A 119 -1.57 9.75 -12.73
N ARG A 120 -0.98 8.76 -13.41
CA ARG A 120 -0.22 7.68 -12.76
C ARG A 120 0.96 8.20 -11.95
N GLN A 121 1.74 9.12 -12.52
CA GLN A 121 2.90 9.68 -11.85
C GLN A 121 2.51 10.52 -10.62
N ALA A 122 1.48 11.36 -10.75
CA ALA A 122 0.97 12.20 -9.67
C ALA A 122 0.39 11.34 -8.54
N TYR A 123 -0.43 10.32 -8.86
CA TYR A 123 -0.99 9.39 -7.90
C TYR A 123 0.11 8.65 -7.12
N THR A 124 1.07 8.06 -7.82
CA THR A 124 2.18 7.30 -7.20
C THR A 124 3.05 8.19 -6.32
N ARG A 125 3.33 9.42 -6.76
CA ARG A 125 4.09 10.42 -5.99
C ARG A 125 3.37 10.78 -4.71
N GLN A 126 2.07 11.03 -4.77
CA GLN A 126 1.26 11.36 -3.61
C GLN A 126 1.12 10.18 -2.65
N ALA A 127 0.85 8.98 -3.16
CA ALA A 127 0.82 7.75 -2.38
C ALA A 127 2.14 7.51 -1.62
N ARG A 128 3.29 7.73 -2.28
CA ARG A 128 4.61 7.64 -1.66
C ARG A 128 4.79 8.68 -0.54
N LYS A 129 4.32 9.91 -0.74
CA LYS A 129 4.37 10.97 0.28
C LYS A 129 3.54 10.61 1.51
N ILE A 130 2.31 10.09 1.31
CA ILE A 130 1.43 9.63 2.39
C ILE A 130 2.09 8.45 3.13
N LYS A 131 2.64 7.49 2.40
CA LYS A 131 3.38 6.36 2.95
C LYS A 131 4.50 6.82 3.86
N SER A 132 5.40 7.64 3.36
CA SER A 132 6.54 8.15 4.11
C SER A 132 6.10 8.85 5.39
N ARG A 133 5.10 9.72 5.32
CA ARG A 133 4.56 10.45 6.48
C ARG A 133 3.99 9.50 7.54
N LYS A 134 3.24 8.48 7.12
CA LYS A 134 2.65 7.48 8.04
C LYS A 134 3.71 6.57 8.66
N VAL A 135 4.74 6.18 7.91
CA VAL A 135 5.87 5.37 8.40
C VAL A 135 6.65 6.13 9.48
N TRP A 136 7.03 7.37 9.21
CA TRP A 136 7.74 8.19 10.18
C TRP A 136 6.88 8.52 11.41
N GLY A 137 5.59 8.81 11.20
CA GLY A 137 4.64 9.01 12.30
C GLY A 137 4.50 7.76 13.18
N GLY A 138 4.42 6.58 12.58
CA GLY A 138 4.40 5.30 13.32
C GLY A 138 5.67 5.07 14.13
N PHE A 139 6.83 5.27 13.52
CA PHE A 139 8.13 5.14 14.20
C PHE A 139 8.26 6.10 15.39
N LEU A 140 7.94 7.38 15.20
CA LEU A 140 8.00 8.38 16.25
C LEU A 140 7.03 8.08 17.40
N THR A 141 5.83 7.59 17.09
CA THR A 141 4.87 7.17 18.10
C THR A 141 5.43 6.01 18.93
N GLY A 142 5.97 4.97 18.26
CA GLY A 142 6.57 3.83 18.94
C GLY A 142 7.77 4.23 19.80
N ALA A 143 8.73 4.95 19.24
CA ALA A 143 9.92 5.41 19.95
C ALA A 143 9.58 6.34 21.14
N GLY A 144 8.67 7.29 20.95
CA GLY A 144 8.21 8.20 21.98
C GLY A 144 7.54 7.47 23.14
N THR A 145 6.71 6.47 22.86
CA THR A 145 6.06 5.65 23.89
C THR A 145 7.10 4.90 24.74
N THR A 146 8.13 4.31 24.10
CA THR A 146 9.19 3.59 24.81
C THR A 146 10.00 4.50 25.68
N VAL A 147 10.43 5.66 25.16
CA VAL A 147 11.20 6.64 25.94
C VAL A 147 10.38 7.16 27.12
N ALA A 148 9.12 7.51 26.93
CA ALA A 148 8.24 7.93 28.00
C ALA A 148 8.07 6.85 29.07
N GLY A 149 7.93 5.59 28.66
CA GLY A 149 7.84 4.44 29.57
C GLY A 149 9.10 4.24 30.40
N ILE A 150 10.29 4.38 29.81
CA ILE A 150 11.57 4.28 30.51
C ILE A 150 11.71 5.40 31.54
N ILE A 151 11.36 6.63 31.18
CA ILE A 151 11.41 7.79 32.10
C ILE A 151 10.44 7.58 33.26
N ALA A 152 9.18 7.17 32.99
CA ALA A 152 8.20 6.93 34.04
C ALA A 152 8.65 5.82 35.00
N LEU A 153 9.24 4.74 34.48
CA LEU A 153 9.77 3.65 35.28
C LEU A 153 10.97 4.13 36.14
N GLY A 154 11.86 4.96 35.58
CA GLY A 154 12.96 5.56 36.31
C GLY A 154 12.50 6.41 37.48
N ILE A 155 11.50 7.28 37.28
CA ILE A 155 10.93 8.11 38.35
C ILE A 155 10.28 7.26 39.46
N LEU A 156 9.73 6.10 39.12
CA LEU A 156 9.02 5.23 40.07
C LEU A 156 9.98 4.38 40.93
N LEU A 157 11.20 4.16 40.44
CA LEU A 157 12.22 3.34 41.09
C LEU A 157 13.22 4.14 41.93
N PHE A 158 13.25 5.46 41.75
CA PHE A 158 14.13 6.39 42.49
C PHE A 158 13.35 7.47 43.20
#